data_d2ce773b39dbaac8fd6b6a05a38bfa89
#
_entry.id   d2ce773b39dbaac8fd6b6a05a38bfa89
#
_cell.length_a   1.000
_cell.length_b   1.000
_cell.length_c   1.000
_cell.angle_alpha   90.00
_cell.angle_beta   90.00
_cell.angle_gamma   90.00
#
_symmetry.space_group_name_H-M   'P 1'
#
loop_
_entity.id
_entity.type
_entity.pdbx_description
1 polymer ?
#
loop_
_entity_poly.entity_id
_entity_poly.type
_entity_poly.pdbx_seq_one_letter_code
_entity_poly.pdbx_strand_id
1 'polypeptide(L)'
;SARLCDARLSHERLSDSIDLIITSPPYINVFNYHQNYRAIMEVLGFDILKVAASEIGSNRKNRGNRFKTVVQYSLDMEETLASLVRCLKNNGILILIVGRESNVRGIPFSNSRILLEIAESNGAFDKVVTHERVFINRFGKSIWEDIIVLKAKNQFAQCRAARDIAREHLKASLSSASGDVADDITETISVLDNISPSPLLSKKGLI
;
A
#
# COMPACT_ATOMS: atom_id res chain seq x y z
N SER A 1 -4.88 21.59 10.98
CA SER A 1 -4.53 20.77 12.16
C SER A 1 -3.84 19.50 11.69
N ALA A 2 -2.78 19.05 12.38
CA ALA A 2 -2.16 17.75 12.17
C ALA A 2 -2.81 16.72 13.10
N ARG A 3 -2.98 15.49 12.62
CA ARG A 3 -3.54 14.38 13.40
C ARG A 3 -2.76 13.11 13.12
N LEU A 4 -2.54 12.33 14.17
CA LEU A 4 -1.90 11.03 14.08
C LEU A 4 -2.98 9.93 14.16
N CYS A 5 -3.08 9.13 13.10
CA CYS A 5 -3.96 7.96 13.05
C CYS A 5 -3.45 6.97 12.01
N ASP A 6 -3.91 5.73 12.09
CA ASP A 6 -3.73 4.76 11.00
C ASP A 6 -4.57 5.21 9.79
N ALA A 7 -3.98 5.20 8.59
CA ALA A 7 -4.65 5.67 7.37
C ALA A 7 -5.92 4.85 7.07
N ARG A 8 -5.96 3.59 7.48
CA ARG A 8 -7.13 2.70 7.34
C ARG A 8 -8.33 3.11 8.21
N LEU A 9 -8.12 4.02 9.18
CA LEU A 9 -9.13 4.52 10.11
C LEU A 9 -9.44 6.02 9.93
N SER A 10 -8.94 6.65 8.87
CA SER A 10 -9.11 8.10 8.63
C SER A 10 -10.58 8.52 8.56
N HIS A 11 -11.45 7.66 8.01
CA HIS A 11 -12.88 7.91 7.84
C HIS A 11 -13.64 8.02 9.17
N GLU A 12 -13.14 7.46 10.27
CA GLU A 12 -13.79 7.60 11.60
C GLU A 12 -13.89 9.05 12.06
N ARG A 13 -13.10 9.94 11.48
CA ARG A 13 -12.98 11.34 11.90
C ARG A 13 -13.27 12.36 10.80
N LEU A 14 -13.22 11.96 9.55
CA LEU A 14 -13.27 12.85 8.39
C LEU A 14 -14.31 12.41 7.36
N SER A 15 -15.35 11.70 7.79
CA SER A 15 -16.36 11.14 6.88
C SER A 15 -17.02 12.26 6.05
N ASP A 16 -17.09 12.03 4.73
CA ASP A 16 -17.78 12.87 3.72
C ASP A 16 -17.52 14.38 3.85
N SER A 17 -16.27 14.74 4.12
CA SER A 17 -15.92 16.14 4.45
C SER A 17 -14.80 16.70 3.57
N ILE A 18 -14.10 15.88 2.82
CA ILE A 18 -12.87 16.24 2.11
C ILE A 18 -13.14 16.35 0.61
N ASP A 19 -12.73 17.45 -0.02
CA ASP A 19 -12.83 17.64 -1.47
C ASP A 19 -11.64 17.04 -2.23
N LEU A 20 -10.44 17.08 -1.62
CA LEU A 20 -9.20 16.66 -2.23
C LEU A 20 -8.28 15.98 -1.22
N ILE A 21 -7.79 14.79 -1.55
CA ILE A 21 -6.71 14.09 -0.84
C ILE A 21 -5.52 13.96 -1.78
N ILE A 22 -4.34 14.38 -1.33
CA ILE A 22 -3.07 14.17 -2.03
C ILE A 22 -2.14 13.41 -1.08
N THR A 23 -1.63 12.27 -1.53
CA THR A 23 -0.74 11.46 -0.70
C THR A 23 0.24 10.64 -1.54
N SER A 24 1.40 10.34 -0.95
CA SER A 24 2.33 9.33 -1.45
C SER A 24 2.25 8.12 -0.51
N PRO A 25 1.53 7.05 -0.87
CA PRO A 25 1.41 5.88 -0.03
C PRO A 25 2.74 5.13 0.07
N PRO A 26 2.95 4.28 1.07
CA PRO A 26 4.11 3.39 1.14
C PRO A 26 4.19 2.48 -0.10
N TYR A 27 5.39 1.96 -0.39
CA TYR A 27 5.65 1.04 -1.49
C TYR A 27 5.97 -0.36 -0.97
N ILE A 28 5.80 -1.37 -1.81
CA ILE A 28 6.10 -2.77 -1.47
C ILE A 28 7.59 -2.90 -1.18
N ASN A 29 7.96 -3.37 0.03
CA ASN A 29 9.32 -3.80 0.40
C ASN A 29 10.44 -2.75 0.22
N VAL A 30 10.11 -1.45 0.14
CA VAL A 30 11.12 -0.42 -0.19
C VAL A 30 11.68 0.27 1.04
N PHE A 31 10.86 0.61 2.03
CA PHE A 31 11.25 1.46 3.13
C PHE A 31 10.70 0.97 4.47
N ASN A 32 11.56 0.87 5.46
CA ASN A 32 11.18 0.55 6.83
C ASN A 32 11.24 1.84 7.67
N TYR A 33 10.13 2.54 7.78
CA TYR A 33 10.04 3.83 8.50
C TYR A 33 10.43 3.68 9.96
N HIS A 34 9.98 2.61 10.62
CA HIS A 34 10.33 2.29 12.01
C HIS A 34 11.84 2.16 12.26
N GLN A 35 12.63 1.76 11.26
CA GLN A 35 14.08 1.68 11.37
C GLN A 35 14.74 3.02 11.10
N ASN A 36 14.32 3.71 10.03
CA ASN A 36 14.93 4.96 9.60
C ASN A 36 14.65 6.12 10.56
N TYR A 37 13.50 6.11 11.23
CA TYR A 37 13.09 7.14 12.19
C TYR A 37 13.09 6.65 13.64
N ARG A 38 13.74 5.53 13.92
CA ARG A 38 13.70 4.86 15.23
C ARG A 38 14.03 5.81 16.38
N ALA A 39 15.13 6.55 16.29
CA ALA A 39 15.57 7.43 17.37
C ALA A 39 14.54 8.51 17.71
N ILE A 40 13.92 9.12 16.69
CA ILE A 40 12.86 10.13 16.89
C ILE A 40 11.60 9.47 17.46
N MET A 41 11.21 8.31 16.96
CA MET A 41 10.02 7.61 17.44
C MET A 41 10.18 7.18 18.90
N GLU A 42 11.36 6.69 19.31
CA GLU A 42 11.66 6.32 20.70
C GLU A 42 11.60 7.54 21.63
N VAL A 43 12.16 8.67 21.22
CA VAL A 43 12.08 9.94 21.99
C VAL A 43 10.62 10.41 22.13
N LEU A 44 9.79 10.22 21.11
CA LEU A 44 8.36 10.56 21.13
C LEU A 44 7.50 9.50 21.86
N GLY A 45 8.10 8.46 22.43
CA GLY A 45 7.40 7.44 23.23
C GLY A 45 6.68 6.35 22.40
N PHE A 46 6.94 6.24 21.08
CA PHE A 46 6.32 5.20 20.27
C PHE A 46 6.82 3.79 20.63
N ASP A 47 5.91 2.84 20.70
CA ASP A 47 6.24 1.41 20.72
C ASP A 47 6.69 0.98 19.31
N ILE A 48 8.02 0.94 19.10
CA ILE A 48 8.64 0.64 17.80
C ILE A 48 8.22 -0.73 17.26
N LEU A 49 7.96 -1.70 18.13
CA LEU A 49 7.55 -3.03 17.69
C LEU A 49 6.12 -3.02 17.16
N LYS A 50 5.23 -2.27 17.80
CA LYS A 50 3.85 -2.09 17.31
C LYS A 50 3.82 -1.29 16.01
N VAL A 51 4.59 -0.19 15.93
CA VAL A 51 4.73 0.58 14.68
C VAL A 51 5.21 -0.33 13.56
N ALA A 52 6.31 -1.07 13.78
CA ALA A 52 6.86 -1.98 12.77
C ALA A 52 5.90 -3.11 12.36
N ALA A 53 5.01 -3.53 13.26
CA ALA A 53 4.01 -4.55 12.97
C ALA A 53 2.85 -4.01 12.13
N SER A 54 2.46 -2.74 12.31
CA SER A 54 1.36 -2.07 11.61
C SER A 54 1.78 -1.37 10.31
N GLU A 55 3.08 -1.28 10.04
CA GLU A 55 3.62 -0.55 8.90
C GLU A 55 3.26 -1.21 7.58
N ILE A 56 2.57 -0.48 6.71
CA ILE A 56 2.13 -0.93 5.39
C ILE A 56 3.35 -1.09 4.47
N GLY A 57 3.43 -2.21 3.74
CA GLY A 57 4.52 -2.48 2.80
C GLY A 57 5.83 -2.93 3.43
N SER A 58 5.93 -2.99 4.76
CA SER A 58 7.13 -3.44 5.46
C SER A 58 7.32 -4.96 5.35
N ASN A 59 8.54 -5.38 5.03
CA ASN A 59 8.89 -6.80 4.92
C ASN A 59 9.23 -7.49 6.25
N ARG A 60 9.13 -6.77 7.37
CA ARG A 60 9.62 -7.27 8.67
C ARG A 60 8.97 -8.59 9.10
N LYS A 61 7.67 -8.75 8.88
CA LYS A 61 6.94 -9.96 9.22
C LYS A 61 7.24 -11.13 8.28
N ASN A 62 7.60 -10.81 7.04
CA ASN A 62 7.72 -11.75 5.94
C ASN A 62 9.19 -11.99 5.56
N ARG A 63 10.12 -11.93 6.53
CA ARG A 63 11.57 -12.08 6.26
C ARG A 63 11.94 -13.42 5.64
N GLY A 64 11.24 -14.49 5.99
CA GLY A 64 11.44 -15.82 5.43
C GLY A 64 10.99 -15.92 3.96
N ASN A 65 9.88 -15.25 3.62
CA ASN A 65 9.39 -15.19 2.25
C ASN A 65 8.78 -13.80 1.97
N ARG A 66 9.54 -12.96 1.29
CA ARG A 66 9.20 -11.56 1.03
C ARG A 66 8.04 -11.36 0.06
N PHE A 67 7.67 -12.37 -0.72
CA PHE A 67 6.51 -12.29 -1.62
C PHE A 67 5.19 -12.21 -0.85
N LYS A 68 5.12 -12.71 0.38
CA LYS A 68 3.98 -12.51 1.30
C LYS A 68 3.71 -11.03 1.58
N THR A 69 4.73 -10.17 1.45
CA THR A 69 4.57 -8.72 1.61
C THR A 69 3.75 -8.10 0.47
N VAL A 70 3.80 -8.68 -0.74
CA VAL A 70 2.97 -8.21 -1.87
C VAL A 70 1.48 -8.38 -1.54
N VAL A 71 1.12 -9.55 -1.01
CA VAL A 71 -0.27 -9.85 -0.60
C VAL A 71 -0.71 -8.94 0.55
N GLN A 72 0.12 -8.83 1.60
CA GLN A 72 -0.19 -8.00 2.76
C GLN A 72 -0.35 -6.53 2.37
N TYR A 73 0.54 -6.01 1.53
CA TYR A 73 0.45 -4.65 0.99
C TYR A 73 -0.87 -4.41 0.25
N SER A 74 -1.27 -5.34 -0.62
CA SER A 74 -2.53 -5.23 -1.37
C SER A 74 -3.73 -5.16 -0.43
N LEU A 75 -3.77 -6.00 0.62
CA LEU A 75 -4.82 -6.00 1.63
C LEU A 75 -4.85 -4.69 2.44
N ASP A 76 -3.70 -4.21 2.89
CA ASP A 76 -3.57 -2.97 3.65
C ASP A 76 -3.99 -1.76 2.80
N MET A 77 -3.65 -1.75 1.52
CA MET A 77 -4.03 -0.67 0.61
C MET A 77 -5.51 -0.71 0.22
N GLU A 78 -6.13 -1.89 0.12
CA GLU A 78 -7.58 -2.01 -0.05
C GLU A 78 -8.32 -1.38 1.14
N GLU A 79 -7.93 -1.69 2.38
CA GLU A 79 -8.49 -1.06 3.57
C GLU A 79 -8.23 0.45 3.61
N THR A 80 -7.04 0.89 3.18
CA THR A 80 -6.70 2.32 3.11
C THR A 80 -7.56 3.05 2.10
N LEU A 81 -7.68 2.54 0.88
CA LEU A 81 -8.52 3.14 -0.17
C LEU A 81 -10.00 3.17 0.24
N ALA A 82 -10.47 2.10 0.90
CA ALA A 82 -11.82 2.05 1.45
C ALA A 82 -12.06 3.10 2.55
N SER A 83 -11.04 3.42 3.33
CA SER A 83 -11.10 4.51 4.32
C SER A 83 -11.08 5.89 3.64
N LEU A 84 -10.18 6.09 2.67
CA LEU A 84 -10.03 7.39 2.00
C LEU A 84 -11.27 7.78 1.19
N VAL A 85 -11.92 6.83 0.51
CA VAL A 85 -13.16 7.15 -0.23
C VAL A 85 -14.28 7.63 0.69
N ARG A 86 -14.36 7.10 1.92
CA ARG A 86 -15.33 7.56 2.92
C ARG A 86 -15.01 8.94 3.50
N CYS A 87 -13.76 9.37 3.43
CA CYS A 87 -13.38 10.74 3.81
C CYS A 87 -13.80 11.74 2.74
N LEU A 88 -13.78 11.33 1.47
CA LEU A 88 -14.07 12.19 0.33
C LEU A 88 -15.57 12.43 0.19
N LYS A 89 -15.91 13.67 -0.17
CA LYS A 89 -17.23 14.00 -0.67
C LYS A 89 -17.50 13.29 -2.00
N ASN A 90 -18.77 13.24 -2.38
CA ASN A 90 -19.12 12.79 -3.72
C ASN A 90 -18.38 13.59 -4.79
N ASN A 91 -17.78 12.91 -5.75
CA ASN A 91 -16.90 13.48 -6.77
C ASN A 91 -15.61 14.11 -6.23
N GLY A 92 -15.28 13.92 -4.95
CA GLY A 92 -14.00 14.32 -4.39
C GLY A 92 -12.82 13.61 -5.09
N ILE A 93 -11.66 14.21 -5.04
CA ILE A 93 -10.49 13.76 -5.80
C ILE A 93 -9.45 13.15 -4.87
N LEU A 94 -8.93 11.98 -5.24
CA LEU A 94 -7.77 11.35 -4.62
C LEU A 94 -6.61 11.35 -5.62
N ILE A 95 -5.48 11.95 -5.22
CA ILE A 95 -4.25 11.93 -5.99
C ILE A 95 -3.22 11.07 -5.25
N LEU A 96 -2.79 9.99 -5.90
CA LEU A 96 -1.74 9.10 -5.40
C LEU A 96 -0.46 9.35 -6.18
N ILE A 97 0.64 9.65 -5.48
CA ILE A 97 1.98 9.77 -6.07
C ILE A 97 2.75 8.50 -5.68
N VAL A 98 3.00 7.63 -6.63
CA VAL A 98 3.45 6.26 -6.37
C VAL A 98 4.72 5.95 -7.16
N GLY A 99 5.75 5.43 -6.49
CA GLY A 99 6.88 4.82 -7.20
C GLY A 99 6.39 3.70 -8.09
N ARG A 100 6.72 3.77 -9.40
CA ARG A 100 6.18 2.85 -10.41
C ARG A 100 6.34 1.40 -10.01
N GLU A 101 7.53 1.01 -9.59
CA GLU A 101 7.87 -0.38 -9.30
C GLU A 101 8.63 -0.54 -7.99
N SER A 102 8.43 -1.67 -7.37
CA SER A 102 9.22 -2.17 -6.24
C SER A 102 9.85 -3.50 -6.61
N ASN A 103 11.08 -3.72 -6.17
CA ASN A 103 11.78 -4.98 -6.39
C ASN A 103 11.68 -5.89 -5.18
N VAL A 104 11.20 -7.12 -5.38
CA VAL A 104 11.15 -8.16 -4.36
C VAL A 104 12.00 -9.34 -4.82
N ARG A 105 13.19 -9.50 -4.25
CA ARG A 105 14.15 -10.58 -4.59
C ARG A 105 14.48 -10.67 -6.10
N GLY A 106 14.65 -9.52 -6.76
CA GLY A 106 14.95 -9.47 -8.20
C GLY A 106 13.71 -9.37 -9.10
N ILE A 107 12.52 -9.63 -8.56
CA ILE A 107 11.25 -9.57 -9.31
C ILE A 107 10.62 -8.19 -9.16
N PRO A 108 10.28 -7.48 -10.27
CA PRO A 108 9.59 -6.21 -10.22
C PRO A 108 8.09 -6.41 -9.98
N PHE A 109 7.52 -5.57 -9.12
CA PHE A 109 6.07 -5.44 -8.89
C PHE A 109 5.65 -3.99 -9.13
N SER A 110 4.67 -3.78 -10.00
CA SER A 110 4.14 -2.45 -10.26
C SER A 110 3.22 -1.99 -9.14
N ASN A 111 3.69 -1.08 -8.28
CA ASN A 111 2.89 -0.52 -7.20
C ASN A 111 1.67 0.24 -7.75
N SER A 112 1.89 1.05 -8.80
CA SER A 112 0.83 1.87 -9.41
C SER A 112 -0.28 1.02 -10.01
N ARG A 113 0.09 -0.08 -10.68
CA ARG A 113 -0.88 -0.99 -11.30
C ARG A 113 -1.71 -1.72 -10.24
N ILE A 114 -1.07 -2.26 -9.20
CA ILE A 114 -1.75 -2.93 -8.08
C ILE A 114 -2.76 -1.97 -7.43
N LEU A 115 -2.35 -0.74 -7.12
CA LEU A 115 -3.23 0.26 -6.50
C LEU A 115 -4.40 0.64 -7.39
N LEU A 116 -4.16 0.80 -8.69
CA LEU A 116 -5.21 1.15 -9.64
C LEU A 116 -6.23 0.01 -9.78
N GLU A 117 -5.76 -1.23 -9.94
CA GLU A 117 -6.63 -2.41 -10.01
C GLU A 117 -7.49 -2.56 -8.74
N ILE A 118 -6.92 -2.32 -7.55
CA ILE A 118 -7.69 -2.32 -6.29
C ILE A 118 -8.73 -1.19 -6.27
N ALA A 119 -8.34 0.02 -6.68
CA ALA A 119 -9.25 1.17 -6.68
C ALA A 119 -10.43 1.01 -7.65
N GLU A 120 -10.18 0.41 -8.82
CA GLU A 120 -11.20 0.17 -9.84
C GLU A 120 -12.12 -1.02 -9.48
N SER A 121 -11.55 -2.09 -8.90
CA SER A 121 -12.30 -3.33 -8.60
C SER A 121 -13.40 -3.15 -7.58
N ASN A 122 -13.24 -2.25 -6.61
CA ASN A 122 -14.24 -2.02 -5.57
C ASN A 122 -15.34 -1.03 -5.99
N GLY A 123 -15.27 -0.48 -7.21
CA GLY A 123 -16.24 0.48 -7.74
C GLY A 123 -16.31 1.82 -7.01
N ALA A 124 -15.40 2.05 -6.05
CA ALA A 124 -15.38 3.26 -5.23
C ALA A 124 -14.79 4.47 -5.95
N PHE A 125 -13.97 4.21 -6.96
CA PHE A 125 -13.29 5.25 -7.73
C PHE A 125 -13.44 5.04 -9.23
N ASP A 126 -13.50 6.17 -9.96
CA ASP A 126 -13.23 6.24 -11.39
C ASP A 126 -11.81 6.76 -11.59
N LYS A 127 -11.03 6.10 -12.42
CA LYS A 127 -9.75 6.63 -12.87
C LYS A 127 -10.01 7.83 -13.80
N VAL A 128 -9.44 8.97 -13.44
CA VAL A 128 -9.48 10.17 -14.29
C VAL A 128 -8.31 10.18 -15.27
N VAL A 129 -7.08 10.11 -14.73
CA VAL A 129 -5.85 10.14 -15.53
C VAL A 129 -4.68 9.57 -14.71
N THR A 130 -3.67 9.10 -15.42
CA THR A 130 -2.35 8.79 -14.83
C THR A 130 -1.30 9.58 -15.59
N HIS A 131 -0.49 10.35 -14.87
CA HIS A 131 0.67 11.07 -15.41
C HIS A 131 1.95 10.37 -14.96
N GLU A 132 2.94 10.36 -15.82
CA GLU A 132 4.27 9.89 -15.49
C GLU A 132 5.15 11.05 -15.02
N ARG A 133 5.93 10.80 -13.99
CA ARG A 133 6.97 11.72 -13.53
C ARG A 133 8.30 10.97 -13.46
N VAL A 134 9.35 11.59 -13.98
CA VAL A 134 10.72 11.08 -13.86
C VAL A 134 11.62 12.14 -13.26
N PHE A 135 12.49 11.75 -12.37
CA PHE A 135 13.54 12.62 -11.84
C PHE A 135 14.83 11.82 -11.59
N ILE A 136 15.95 12.50 -11.53
CA ILE A 136 17.23 11.88 -11.21
C ILE A 136 17.48 12.03 -9.71
N ASN A 137 17.71 10.91 -9.01
CA ASN A 137 18.04 10.92 -7.61
C ASN A 137 19.51 11.37 -7.37
N ARG A 138 19.89 11.58 -6.10
CA ARG A 138 21.24 11.99 -5.71
C ARG A 138 22.36 11.04 -6.15
N PHE A 139 22.02 9.83 -6.59
CA PHE A 139 22.98 8.82 -7.07
C PHE A 139 23.01 8.72 -8.60
N GLY A 140 22.39 9.66 -9.32
CA GLY A 140 22.35 9.68 -10.79
C GLY A 140 21.38 8.68 -11.42
N LYS A 141 20.52 8.02 -10.63
CA LYS A 141 19.52 7.06 -11.15
C LYS A 141 18.21 7.75 -11.43
N SER A 142 17.61 7.44 -12.59
CA SER A 142 16.24 7.84 -12.92
C SER A 142 15.24 7.11 -12.02
N ILE A 143 14.40 7.86 -11.36
CA ILE A 143 13.27 7.38 -10.54
C ILE A 143 11.99 7.70 -11.27
N TRP A 144 11.18 6.70 -11.46
CA TRP A 144 9.88 6.80 -12.11
C TRP A 144 8.76 6.74 -11.09
N GLU A 145 7.87 7.72 -11.15
CA GLU A 145 6.66 7.78 -10.34
C GLU A 145 5.46 7.96 -11.26
N ASP A 146 4.35 7.38 -10.83
CA ASP A 146 3.05 7.58 -11.47
C ASP A 146 2.18 8.44 -10.54
N ILE A 147 1.56 9.47 -11.10
CA ILE A 147 0.58 10.33 -10.44
C ILE A 147 -0.79 9.86 -10.90
N ILE A 148 -1.49 9.14 -10.04
CA ILE A 148 -2.80 8.55 -10.33
C ILE A 148 -3.86 9.49 -9.77
N VAL A 149 -4.74 9.98 -10.63
CA VAL A 149 -5.89 10.82 -10.25
C VAL A 149 -7.15 9.99 -10.31
N LEU A 150 -7.82 9.87 -9.17
CA LEU A 150 -9.03 9.10 -8.96
C LEU A 150 -10.15 10.02 -8.50
N LYS A 151 -11.37 9.76 -8.96
CA LYS A 151 -12.58 10.47 -8.57
C LYS A 151 -13.48 9.55 -7.75
N ALA A 152 -13.86 9.98 -6.56
CA ALA A 152 -14.72 9.22 -5.66
C ALA A 152 -16.15 9.12 -6.18
N LYS A 153 -16.78 7.94 -6.00
CA LYS A 153 -18.18 7.65 -6.31
C LYS A 153 -19.01 7.52 -5.04
N ASN A 154 -20.30 7.89 -5.14
CA ASN A 154 -21.24 7.71 -4.04
C ASN A 154 -21.67 6.26 -3.78
N GLN A 155 -21.46 5.36 -4.75
CA GLN A 155 -21.84 3.96 -4.61
C GLN A 155 -20.60 3.15 -4.25
N PHE A 156 -20.58 2.70 -3.02
CA PHE A 156 -19.51 1.91 -2.46
C PHE A 156 -19.93 0.44 -2.42
N ALA A 157 -19.43 -0.34 -3.35
CA ALA A 157 -19.50 -1.79 -3.26
C ALA A 157 -18.23 -2.27 -2.53
N GLN A 158 -18.39 -2.91 -1.39
CA GLN A 158 -17.26 -3.50 -0.66
C GLN A 158 -16.82 -4.79 -1.37
N CYS A 159 -16.15 -4.65 -2.52
CA CYS A 159 -15.52 -5.76 -3.21
C CYS A 159 -14.13 -5.98 -2.57
N ARG A 160 -13.85 -7.18 -2.09
CA ARG A 160 -12.56 -7.56 -1.54
C ARG A 160 -11.74 -8.28 -2.62
N ALA A 161 -11.21 -7.52 -3.57
CA ALA A 161 -10.47 -8.05 -4.71
C ALA A 161 -8.95 -8.08 -4.51
N ALA A 162 -8.41 -7.44 -3.47
CA ALA A 162 -6.97 -7.28 -3.27
C ALA A 162 -6.21 -8.63 -3.23
N ARG A 163 -6.84 -9.69 -2.69
CA ARG A 163 -6.25 -11.03 -2.69
C ARG A 163 -6.08 -11.59 -4.09
N ASP A 164 -7.12 -11.49 -4.90
CA ASP A 164 -7.11 -12.02 -6.26
C ASP A 164 -6.16 -11.21 -7.15
N ILE A 165 -6.14 -9.89 -6.98
CA ILE A 165 -5.18 -9.01 -7.65
C ILE A 165 -3.75 -9.41 -7.28
N ALA A 166 -3.44 -9.58 -5.99
CA ALA A 166 -2.12 -10.02 -5.55
C ALA A 166 -1.76 -11.40 -6.11
N ARG A 167 -2.72 -12.33 -6.16
CA ARG A 167 -2.54 -13.67 -6.74
C ARG A 167 -2.15 -13.60 -8.22
N GLU A 168 -2.85 -12.77 -8.98
CA GLU A 168 -2.56 -12.64 -10.42
C GLU A 168 -1.20 -11.99 -10.68
N HIS A 169 -0.82 -10.97 -9.90
CA HIS A 169 0.53 -10.38 -9.98
C HIS A 169 1.63 -11.38 -9.60
N LEU A 170 1.42 -12.21 -8.59
CA LEU A 170 2.35 -13.28 -8.22
C LEU A 170 2.44 -14.36 -9.30
N LYS A 171 1.32 -14.82 -9.86
CA LYS A 171 1.32 -15.78 -10.99
C LYS A 171 2.06 -15.23 -12.21
N ALA A 172 1.78 -13.98 -12.57
CA ALA A 172 2.46 -13.33 -13.69
C ALA A 172 3.98 -13.25 -13.49
N SER A 173 4.43 -13.07 -12.24
CA SER A 173 5.85 -12.96 -11.90
C SER A 173 6.63 -14.29 -12.00
N LEU A 174 5.93 -15.44 -11.99
CA LEU A 174 6.57 -16.76 -12.15
C LEU A 174 7.31 -16.92 -13.47
N SER A 175 6.85 -16.24 -14.54
CA SER A 175 7.53 -16.29 -15.85
C SER A 175 8.96 -15.72 -15.82
N SER A 176 9.27 -14.86 -14.85
CA SER A 176 10.57 -14.22 -14.67
C SER A 176 11.35 -14.75 -13.46
N ALA A 177 10.80 -15.75 -12.77
CA ALA A 177 11.39 -16.35 -11.57
C ALA A 177 12.02 -17.72 -11.88
N SER A 178 13.03 -18.10 -11.11
CA SER A 178 13.66 -19.41 -11.18
C SER A 178 14.19 -19.84 -9.81
N GLY A 179 14.39 -21.15 -9.64
CA GLY A 179 14.94 -21.73 -8.42
C GLY A 179 14.14 -21.35 -7.17
N ASP A 180 14.82 -21.03 -6.09
CA ASP A 180 14.24 -20.67 -4.79
C ASP A 180 13.30 -19.45 -4.83
N VAL A 181 13.47 -18.58 -5.82
CA VAL A 181 12.57 -17.44 -6.04
C VAL A 181 11.21 -17.93 -6.54
N ALA A 182 11.19 -18.86 -7.50
CA ALA A 182 9.95 -19.44 -8.00
C ALA A 182 9.25 -20.30 -6.93
N ASP A 183 10.02 -21.01 -6.10
CA ASP A 183 9.50 -21.80 -4.99
C ASP A 183 8.82 -20.90 -3.95
N ASP A 184 9.43 -19.78 -3.56
CA ASP A 184 8.87 -18.82 -2.62
C ASP A 184 7.59 -18.14 -3.16
N ILE A 185 7.52 -17.85 -4.46
CA ILE A 185 6.30 -17.32 -5.09
C ILE A 185 5.20 -18.37 -5.03
N THR A 186 5.52 -19.62 -5.40
CA THR A 186 4.57 -20.74 -5.39
C THR A 186 4.07 -21.03 -3.98
N GLU A 187 4.95 -21.05 -2.98
CA GLU A 187 4.57 -21.15 -1.57
C GLU A 187 3.63 -20.00 -1.17
N THR A 188 3.96 -18.76 -1.55
CA THR A 188 3.11 -17.61 -1.24
C THR A 188 1.71 -17.75 -1.83
N ILE A 189 1.59 -18.20 -3.08
CA ILE A 189 0.31 -18.42 -3.74
C ILE A 189 -0.49 -19.50 -2.99
N SER A 190 0.15 -20.59 -2.54
CA SER A 190 -0.51 -21.68 -1.83
C SER A 190 -1.09 -21.30 -0.47
N VAL A 191 -0.45 -20.34 0.22
CA VAL A 191 -0.87 -19.89 1.57
C VAL A 191 -1.55 -18.51 1.54
N LEU A 192 -1.81 -17.96 0.37
CA LEU A 192 -2.26 -16.58 0.16
C LEU A 192 -3.51 -16.24 0.97
N ASP A 193 -4.46 -17.18 1.07
CA ASP A 193 -5.73 -16.99 1.79
C ASP A 193 -5.54 -16.89 3.30
N ASN A 194 -4.42 -17.38 3.83
CA ASN A 194 -4.05 -17.30 5.25
C ASN A 194 -3.29 -16.02 5.61
N ILE A 195 -2.88 -15.20 4.62
CA ILE A 195 -2.17 -13.95 4.88
C ILE A 195 -3.18 -12.90 5.32
N SER A 196 -2.97 -12.32 6.50
CA SER A 196 -3.80 -11.24 7.04
C SER A 196 -3.19 -9.87 6.75
N PRO A 197 -4.01 -8.81 6.69
CA PRO A 197 -3.50 -7.44 6.66
C PRO A 197 -2.65 -7.14 7.89
N SER A 198 -1.88 -6.06 7.85
CA SER A 198 -1.11 -5.57 8.99
C SER A 198 -2.05 -5.22 10.14
N PRO A 199 -1.68 -5.49 11.42
CA PRO A 199 -2.49 -5.02 12.55
C PRO A 199 -2.65 -3.51 12.52
N LEU A 200 -3.81 -3.03 12.92
CA LEU A 200 -4.04 -1.60 13.05
C LEU A 200 -3.17 -1.00 14.16
N LEU A 201 -2.63 0.18 13.91
CA LEU A 201 -1.94 0.95 14.93
C LEU A 201 -2.97 1.57 15.89
N SER A 202 -3.16 0.95 17.05
CA SER A 202 -4.12 1.43 18.05
C SER A 202 -3.61 2.71 18.75
N LYS A 203 -4.56 3.55 19.23
CA LYS A 203 -4.24 4.76 20.03
C LYS A 203 -3.38 4.47 21.27
N LYS A 204 -3.44 3.27 21.84
CA LYS A 204 -2.60 2.84 22.97
C LYS A 204 -1.15 2.53 22.58
N GLY A 205 -0.84 2.50 21.28
CA GLY A 205 0.54 2.41 20.78
C GLY A 205 1.13 3.77 20.39
N LEU A 206 0.33 4.82 20.50
CA LEU A 206 0.68 6.21 20.25
C LEU A 206 0.63 6.95 21.58
N ILE A 207 1.63 6.69 22.49
CA ILE A 207 1.77 7.29 23.85
C ILE A 207 0.57 7.01 24.74
#